data_ae120b55da9433c4082ef060a641ebe3
#
_entry.id   ae120b55da9433c4082ef060a641ebe3
#
_cell.length_a   1.000
_cell.length_b   1.000
_cell.length_c   1.000
_cell.angle_alpha   90.00
_cell.angle_beta   90.00
_cell.angle_gamma   90.00
#
_symmetry.space_group_name_H-M   'P 1'
#
loop_
_entity.id
_entity.type
_entity.pdbx_description
1 polymer ?
#
loop_
_entity_poly.entity_id
_entity_poly.type
_entity_poly.pdbx_seq_one_letter_code
_entity_poly.pdbx_strand_id
1 'polypeptide(L)'
;QRQMCIRDRPVLWCADKMTAYERRSFNQQRIAYVIPGKQLNAPLLGLLASRAVQSPYVLREAFSPSAQAVLLWCLLKKKHDSVDSTMIGEATGYSRITVNRIMGEIGMLLPELVSVHKGIKFIRIHEAKAAWMKARKFLESPVKRRYDVQRTVNWPEGLLVAGESALAATTALAEPGKFSWAVFAERYKILLKDECWREMAYAEQATDVIEVWSYDPVLLSSGRSVDPLSLMLSMRREAEMDPRVEAAIEHVEEELKW
;
A
#
# COMPACT_ATOMS: atom_id res chain seq x y z
N GLN A 1 36.90 30.10 -47.48
CA GLN A 1 36.20 29.27 -46.47
C GLN A 1 35.49 30.22 -45.51
N ARG A 2 34.16 30.39 -45.67
CA ARG A 2 33.34 31.14 -44.70
C ARG A 2 33.08 30.24 -43.49
N GLN A 3 33.78 30.48 -42.41
CA GLN A 3 33.34 29.98 -41.09
C GLN A 3 31.98 30.64 -40.77
N MET A 4 30.90 29.88 -40.94
CA MET A 4 29.60 30.28 -40.42
C MET A 4 29.66 30.25 -38.89
N CYS A 5 29.63 31.45 -38.28
CA CYS A 5 29.54 31.60 -36.84
C CYS A 5 28.22 30.95 -36.35
N ILE A 6 28.33 29.83 -35.70
CA ILE A 6 27.21 29.12 -35.02
C ILE A 6 26.71 29.93 -33.78
N ARG A 7 27.34 31.08 -33.49
CA ARG A 7 27.06 31.91 -32.30
C ARG A 7 25.67 32.54 -32.23
N ASP A 8 24.99 32.67 -33.36
CA ASP A 8 23.73 33.45 -33.43
C ASP A 8 22.47 32.56 -33.53
N ARG A 9 22.60 31.25 -33.46
CA ARG A 9 21.44 30.35 -33.50
C ARG A 9 21.13 29.81 -32.13
N PRO A 10 19.89 29.93 -31.64
CA PRO A 10 19.51 29.33 -30.41
C PRO A 10 19.59 27.80 -30.50
N VAL A 11 20.36 27.18 -29.62
CA VAL A 11 20.51 25.73 -29.55
C VAL A 11 19.59 25.21 -28.45
N LEU A 12 18.78 24.23 -28.79
CA LEU A 12 17.91 23.53 -27.85
C LEU A 12 18.41 22.11 -27.67
N TRP A 13 18.75 21.75 -26.44
CA TRP A 13 19.16 20.39 -26.09
C TRP A 13 17.93 19.50 -25.94
N CYS A 14 17.88 18.38 -26.64
CA CYS A 14 16.79 17.43 -26.53
C CYS A 14 17.29 16.14 -25.85
N ALA A 15 16.63 15.72 -24.78
CA ALA A 15 16.95 14.51 -24.05
C ALA A 15 15.67 13.80 -23.59
N ASP A 16 15.64 12.48 -23.65
CA ASP A 16 14.49 11.67 -23.18
C ASP A 16 14.35 11.68 -21.65
N LYS A 17 15.46 11.80 -20.95
CA LYS A 17 15.55 11.88 -19.49
C LYS A 17 16.69 12.80 -19.08
N MET A 18 16.48 13.56 -18.01
CA MET A 18 17.50 14.35 -17.33
C MET A 18 17.36 14.21 -15.83
N THR A 19 18.47 14.06 -15.13
CA THR A 19 18.53 14.06 -13.68
C THR A 19 18.21 15.45 -13.11
N ALA A 20 17.90 15.53 -11.82
CA ALA A 20 17.68 16.81 -11.13
C ALA A 20 18.95 17.68 -11.12
N TYR A 21 20.13 17.05 -11.06
CA TYR A 21 21.43 17.73 -11.12
C TYR A 21 21.67 18.34 -12.49
N GLU A 22 21.51 17.60 -13.58
CA GLU A 22 21.67 18.10 -14.95
C GLU A 22 20.72 19.27 -15.23
N ARG A 23 19.46 19.17 -14.83
CA ARG A 23 18.50 20.28 -14.99
C ARG A 23 18.93 21.53 -14.23
N ARG A 24 19.45 21.41 -13.01
CA ARG A 24 19.97 22.55 -12.24
C ARG A 24 21.16 23.18 -12.93
N SER A 25 22.11 22.36 -13.41
CA SER A 25 23.28 22.82 -14.14
C SER A 25 22.92 23.57 -15.42
N PHE A 26 21.99 23.04 -16.22
CA PHE A 26 21.51 23.67 -17.43
C PHE A 26 20.77 24.98 -17.17
N ASN A 27 19.97 25.03 -16.08
CA ASN A 27 19.30 26.27 -15.66
C ASN A 27 20.29 27.35 -15.22
N GLN A 28 21.34 26.99 -14.47
CA GLN A 28 22.39 27.93 -14.06
C GLN A 28 23.17 28.48 -15.25
N GLN A 29 23.42 27.65 -16.24
CA GLN A 29 24.15 28.04 -17.44
C GLN A 29 23.24 28.66 -18.52
N ARG A 30 21.95 28.81 -18.27
CA ARG A 30 20.92 29.30 -19.20
C ARG A 30 20.86 28.54 -20.53
N ILE A 31 21.20 27.22 -20.50
CA ILE A 31 21.11 26.35 -21.65
C ILE A 31 19.65 25.94 -21.84
N ALA A 32 19.12 26.13 -23.05
CA ALA A 32 17.78 25.71 -23.39
C ALA A 32 17.72 24.19 -23.57
N TYR A 33 16.70 23.57 -22.99
CA TYR A 33 16.49 22.14 -23.14
C TYR A 33 15.01 21.76 -23.22
N VAL A 34 14.76 20.60 -23.83
CA VAL A 34 13.44 19.97 -23.87
C VAL A 34 13.54 18.50 -23.48
N ILE A 35 12.62 18.09 -22.64
CA ILE A 35 12.35 16.68 -22.32
C ILE A 35 10.95 16.42 -22.87
N PRO A 36 10.82 15.69 -24.01
CA PRO A 36 9.55 15.48 -24.68
C PRO A 36 8.46 14.97 -23.71
N GLY A 37 7.29 15.62 -23.75
CA GLY A 37 6.16 15.28 -22.88
C GLY A 37 6.30 15.66 -21.41
N LYS A 38 7.44 16.24 -20.97
CA LYS A 38 7.70 16.55 -19.54
C LYS A 38 8.03 18.01 -19.28
N GLN A 39 9.02 18.56 -19.96
CA GLN A 39 9.53 19.89 -19.66
C GLN A 39 10.18 20.54 -20.87
N LEU A 40 9.89 21.84 -21.08
CA LEU A 40 10.59 22.72 -21.98
C LEU A 40 11.11 23.91 -21.16
N ASN A 41 12.41 24.17 -21.25
CA ASN A 41 13.04 25.35 -20.68
C ASN A 41 13.86 26.05 -21.78
N ALA A 42 13.38 27.17 -22.27
CA ALA A 42 14.03 27.97 -23.28
C ALA A 42 14.10 29.44 -22.81
N PRO A 43 15.05 29.77 -21.90
CA PRO A 43 15.14 31.09 -21.27
C PRO A 43 15.30 32.22 -22.28
N LEU A 44 16.02 32.00 -23.38
CA LEU A 44 16.22 32.98 -24.45
C LEU A 44 14.94 33.35 -25.21
N LEU A 45 13.94 32.48 -25.18
CA LEU A 45 12.63 32.69 -25.79
C LEU A 45 11.56 33.07 -24.77
N GLY A 46 11.91 33.22 -23.50
CA GLY A 46 10.95 33.48 -22.43
C GLY A 46 10.01 32.27 -22.19
N LEU A 47 10.32 31.10 -22.69
CA LEU A 47 9.45 29.92 -22.61
C LEU A 47 9.90 29.02 -21.46
N LEU A 48 9.03 28.90 -20.47
CA LEU A 48 9.14 27.90 -19.41
C LEU A 48 7.81 27.10 -19.39
N ALA A 49 7.79 25.93 -19.99
CA ALA A 49 6.68 25.02 -19.88
C ALA A 49 7.13 23.79 -19.10
N SER A 50 6.68 23.65 -17.88
CA SER A 50 6.71 22.39 -17.17
C SER A 50 5.30 21.82 -17.17
N ARG A 51 5.10 20.72 -17.87
CA ARG A 51 3.97 19.87 -17.53
C ARG A 51 4.27 19.37 -16.13
N ALA A 52 3.50 19.85 -15.12
CA ALA A 52 3.41 19.10 -13.90
C ALA A 52 3.14 17.67 -14.37
N VAL A 53 4.09 16.75 -14.16
CA VAL A 53 3.83 15.33 -14.34
C VAL A 53 2.84 15.04 -13.23
N GLN A 54 1.58 15.30 -13.48
CA GLN A 54 0.58 14.41 -13.01
C GLN A 54 1.03 13.09 -13.65
N SER A 55 1.67 12.24 -12.85
CA SER A 55 1.74 10.82 -13.12
C SER A 55 0.38 10.51 -13.71
N PRO A 56 0.25 9.96 -14.94
CA PRO A 56 -1.06 9.64 -15.46
C PRO A 56 -1.71 8.90 -14.31
N TYR A 57 -2.74 9.51 -13.73
CA TYR A 57 -3.56 8.79 -12.78
C TYR A 57 -4.14 7.69 -13.64
N VAL A 58 -3.43 6.57 -13.65
CA VAL A 58 -4.03 5.30 -14.01
C VAL A 58 -5.20 5.28 -13.05
N LEU A 59 -6.41 5.35 -13.58
CA LEU A 59 -7.63 5.11 -12.82
C LEU A 59 -7.38 3.75 -12.19
N ARG A 60 -6.89 3.74 -10.96
CA ARG A 60 -6.67 2.52 -10.23
C ARG A 60 -8.05 2.02 -9.89
N GLU A 61 -8.35 0.85 -10.33
CA GLU A 61 -9.60 0.16 -9.98
C GLU A 61 -9.54 -0.35 -8.53
N ALA A 62 -8.36 -0.31 -7.89
CA ALA A 62 -8.12 -0.77 -6.54
C ALA A 62 -7.15 0.17 -5.77
N PHE A 63 -7.22 0.12 -4.44
CA PHE A 63 -6.31 0.85 -3.56
C PHE A 63 -4.86 0.34 -3.64
N SER A 64 -3.90 1.26 -3.51
CA SER A 64 -2.53 0.84 -3.21
C SER A 64 -2.47 0.20 -1.82
N PRO A 65 -1.51 -0.72 -1.57
CA PRO A 65 -1.40 -1.37 -0.27
C PRO A 65 -1.33 -0.41 0.92
N SER A 66 -0.62 0.71 0.78
CA SER A 66 -0.55 1.72 1.83
C SER A 66 -1.86 2.50 2.02
N ALA A 67 -2.61 2.76 0.95
CA ALA A 67 -3.92 3.41 1.05
C ALA A 67 -4.95 2.46 1.65
N GLN A 68 -4.91 1.19 1.28
CA GLN A 68 -5.73 0.15 1.88
C GLN A 68 -5.46 0.02 3.38
N ALA A 69 -4.20 -0.10 3.80
CA ALA A 69 -3.84 -0.18 5.21
C ALA A 69 -4.36 1.02 6.02
N VAL A 70 -4.20 2.25 5.50
CA VAL A 70 -4.71 3.46 6.17
C VAL A 70 -6.23 3.47 6.24
N LEU A 71 -6.92 3.09 5.18
CA LEU A 71 -8.39 3.03 5.18
C LEU A 71 -8.90 2.01 6.19
N LEU A 72 -8.32 0.80 6.22
CA LEU A 72 -8.67 -0.24 7.20
C LEU A 72 -8.36 0.22 8.63
N TRP A 73 -7.23 0.90 8.84
CA TRP A 73 -6.90 1.49 10.13
C TRP A 73 -7.95 2.52 10.58
N CYS A 74 -8.42 3.38 9.68
CA CYS A 74 -9.49 4.32 9.98
C CYS A 74 -10.82 3.63 10.31
N LEU A 75 -11.15 2.53 9.61
CA LEU A 75 -12.37 1.74 9.86
C LEU A 75 -12.35 1.03 11.20
N LEU A 76 -11.19 0.51 11.61
CA LEU A 76 -11.03 -0.22 12.88
C LEU A 76 -10.94 0.71 14.11
N LYS A 77 -10.53 1.96 13.91
CA LYS A 77 -10.43 2.93 15.02
C LYS A 77 -11.75 3.62 15.31
N LYS A 78 -12.37 3.21 16.41
CA LYS A 78 -13.68 3.71 16.88
C LYS A 78 -13.69 5.13 17.48
N LYS A 79 -12.53 5.80 17.65
CA LYS A 79 -12.43 6.99 18.51
C LYS A 79 -12.42 8.35 17.80
N HIS A 80 -12.38 8.39 16.46
CA HIS A 80 -12.22 9.68 15.78
C HIS A 80 -13.21 9.83 14.61
N ASP A 81 -14.14 10.77 14.76
CA ASP A 81 -15.06 11.15 13.67
C ASP A 81 -14.32 11.72 12.44
N SER A 82 -13.09 12.20 12.64
CA SER A 82 -12.24 12.72 11.57
C SER A 82 -10.76 12.49 11.87
N VAL A 83 -10.02 12.05 10.87
CA VAL A 83 -8.58 11.76 10.94
C VAL A 83 -7.83 12.62 9.95
N ASP A 84 -6.83 13.36 10.43
CA ASP A 84 -5.98 14.21 9.60
C ASP A 84 -4.67 13.52 9.19
N SER A 85 -3.89 14.20 8.37
CA SER A 85 -2.61 13.67 7.87
C SER A 85 -1.56 13.47 8.97
N THR A 86 -1.62 14.23 10.06
CA THR A 86 -0.66 14.13 11.17
C THR A 86 -0.93 12.86 11.96
N MET A 87 -2.20 12.64 12.32
CA MET A 87 -2.63 11.42 13.03
C MET A 87 -2.29 10.14 12.26
N ILE A 88 -2.50 10.14 10.93
CA ILE A 88 -2.13 9.01 10.08
C ILE A 88 -0.62 8.81 10.09
N GLY A 89 0.16 9.88 9.94
CA GLY A 89 1.62 9.81 9.95
C GLY A 89 2.19 9.25 11.25
N GLU A 90 1.69 9.73 12.40
CA GLU A 90 2.08 9.25 13.73
C GLU A 90 1.71 7.77 13.96
N ALA A 91 0.53 7.36 13.51
CA ALA A 91 0.05 5.99 13.70
C ALA A 91 0.73 4.96 12.79
N THR A 92 1.08 5.35 11.57
CA THR A 92 1.58 4.42 10.55
C THR A 92 3.08 4.54 10.27
N GLY A 93 3.73 5.60 10.77
CA GLY A 93 5.13 5.92 10.44
C GLY A 93 5.33 6.42 9.01
N TYR A 94 4.26 6.65 8.24
CA TYR A 94 4.38 7.15 6.86
C TYR A 94 4.77 8.62 6.82
N SER A 95 5.61 8.97 5.85
CA SER A 95 5.98 10.37 5.61
C SER A 95 4.76 11.20 5.20
N ARG A 96 4.80 12.52 5.49
CA ARG A 96 3.74 13.46 5.09
C ARG A 96 3.42 13.42 3.60
N ILE A 97 4.42 13.21 2.74
CA ILE A 97 4.23 13.11 1.28
C ILE A 97 3.42 11.84 0.96
N THR A 98 3.77 10.72 1.59
CA THR A 98 3.07 9.45 1.43
C THR A 98 1.62 9.57 1.90
N VAL A 99 1.39 10.14 3.09
CA VAL A 99 0.04 10.35 3.64
C VAL A 99 -0.83 11.23 2.73
N ASN A 100 -0.29 12.34 2.23
CA ASN A 100 -1.03 13.20 1.30
C ASN A 100 -1.42 12.48 0.00
N ARG A 101 -0.55 11.60 -0.51
CA ARG A 101 -0.85 10.75 -1.67
C ARG A 101 -1.95 9.75 -1.35
N ILE A 102 -1.89 9.09 -0.19
CA ILE A 102 -2.90 8.14 0.29
C ILE A 102 -4.26 8.82 0.41
N MET A 103 -4.34 9.97 1.08
CA MET A 103 -5.59 10.73 1.22
C MET A 103 -6.16 11.18 -0.13
N GLY A 104 -5.28 11.51 -1.10
CA GLY A 104 -5.68 11.79 -2.48
C GLY A 104 -6.28 10.56 -3.16
N GLU A 105 -5.69 9.40 -2.98
CA GLU A 105 -6.15 8.13 -3.55
C GLU A 105 -7.49 7.69 -2.94
N ILE A 106 -7.64 7.80 -1.60
CA ILE A 106 -8.91 7.52 -0.93
C ILE A 106 -10.01 8.47 -1.42
N GLY A 107 -9.70 9.78 -1.53
CA GLY A 107 -10.66 10.75 -2.02
C GLY A 107 -11.06 10.60 -3.50
N MET A 108 -10.27 9.90 -4.30
CA MET A 108 -10.63 9.56 -5.68
C MET A 108 -11.59 8.39 -5.78
N LEU A 109 -11.36 7.33 -4.99
CA LEU A 109 -12.15 6.12 -5.02
C LEU A 109 -13.41 6.22 -4.13
N LEU A 110 -13.30 6.96 -3.03
CA LEU A 110 -14.36 7.18 -2.03
C LEU A 110 -14.42 8.67 -1.64
N PRO A 111 -14.90 9.54 -2.53
CA PRO A 111 -14.90 10.99 -2.31
C PRO A 111 -15.69 11.42 -1.09
N GLU A 112 -16.72 10.67 -0.70
CA GLU A 112 -17.54 10.92 0.49
C GLU A 112 -16.77 10.77 1.81
N LEU A 113 -15.68 10.02 1.84
CA LEU A 113 -14.87 9.84 3.04
C LEU A 113 -13.83 10.94 3.25
N VAL A 114 -13.53 11.74 2.23
CA VAL A 114 -12.51 12.78 2.32
C VAL A 114 -13.14 14.17 2.27
N SER A 115 -12.87 14.95 3.29
CA SER A 115 -13.27 16.37 3.35
C SER A 115 -12.05 17.28 3.41
N VAL A 116 -12.19 18.52 2.93
CA VAL A 116 -11.15 19.53 3.02
C VAL A 116 -11.67 20.71 3.84
N HIS A 117 -10.96 21.06 4.90
CA HIS A 117 -11.26 22.24 5.70
C HIS A 117 -9.99 23.08 5.87
N LYS A 118 -10.04 24.37 5.50
CA LYS A 118 -8.90 25.31 5.54
C LYS A 118 -7.62 24.76 4.87
N GLY A 119 -7.78 24.03 3.75
CA GLY A 119 -6.66 23.43 3.02
C GLY A 119 -6.11 22.13 3.62
N ILE A 120 -6.64 21.66 4.73
CA ILE A 120 -6.26 20.39 5.37
C ILE A 120 -7.29 19.33 4.97
N LYS A 121 -6.80 18.17 4.56
CA LYS A 121 -7.62 16.98 4.25
C LYS A 121 -7.89 16.18 5.51
N PHE A 122 -9.11 15.69 5.62
CA PHE A 122 -9.57 14.82 6.70
C PHE A 122 -10.27 13.60 6.10
N ILE A 123 -10.03 12.42 6.67
CA ILE A 123 -10.85 11.23 6.44
C ILE A 123 -11.92 11.22 7.53
N ARG A 124 -13.19 11.16 7.12
CA ARG A 124 -14.35 11.09 8.01
C ARG A 124 -15.14 9.83 7.74
N ILE A 125 -15.32 9.03 8.77
CA ILE A 125 -16.10 7.79 8.72
C ILE A 125 -17.24 7.93 9.74
N HIS A 126 -18.44 8.20 9.25
CA HIS A 126 -19.64 8.30 10.08
C HIS A 126 -20.21 6.92 10.44
N GLU A 127 -20.22 6.03 9.47
CA GLU A 127 -20.72 4.66 9.61
C GLU A 127 -19.68 3.70 9.03
N ALA A 128 -18.94 3.02 9.89
CA ALA A 128 -17.82 2.16 9.48
C ALA A 128 -18.29 1.00 8.59
N LYS A 129 -19.43 0.36 8.92
CA LYS A 129 -20.00 -0.72 8.11
C LYS A 129 -20.39 -0.26 6.70
N ALA A 130 -21.05 0.89 6.57
CA ALA A 130 -21.40 1.44 5.26
C ALA A 130 -20.18 1.82 4.43
N ALA A 131 -19.16 2.40 5.07
CA ALA A 131 -17.89 2.74 4.43
C ALA A 131 -17.14 1.46 3.97
N TRP A 132 -17.12 0.41 4.80
CA TRP A 132 -16.56 -0.90 4.45
C TRP A 132 -17.24 -1.50 3.23
N MET A 133 -18.57 -1.56 3.21
CA MET A 133 -19.33 -2.11 2.09
C MET A 133 -19.05 -1.39 0.77
N LYS A 134 -18.88 -0.08 0.80
CA LYS A 134 -18.50 0.72 -0.39
C LYS A 134 -17.06 0.51 -0.81
N ALA A 135 -16.16 0.40 0.16
CA ALA A 135 -14.72 0.23 -0.09
C ALA A 135 -14.37 -1.16 -0.63
N ARG A 136 -15.15 -2.18 -0.23
CA ARG A 136 -14.87 -3.62 -0.46
C ARG A 136 -14.55 -3.98 -1.91
N LYS A 137 -15.15 -3.30 -2.88
CA LYS A 137 -14.90 -3.51 -4.31
C LYS A 137 -13.54 -2.99 -4.80
N PHE A 138 -12.91 -2.09 -4.05
CA PHE A 138 -11.61 -1.50 -4.35
C PHE A 138 -10.48 -2.10 -3.49
N LEU A 139 -10.82 -3.01 -2.55
CA LEU A 139 -9.87 -3.65 -1.64
C LEU A 139 -9.45 -5.00 -2.20
N GLU A 140 -8.16 -5.27 -2.13
CA GLU A 140 -7.53 -6.49 -2.59
C GLU A 140 -6.98 -7.32 -1.43
N SER A 141 -6.71 -8.59 -1.68
CA SER A 141 -6.01 -9.44 -0.71
C SER A 141 -4.65 -8.84 -0.34
N PRO A 142 -4.31 -8.73 0.94
CA PRO A 142 -2.99 -8.28 1.35
C PRO A 142 -1.88 -9.28 1.02
N VAL A 143 -2.22 -10.54 0.78
CA VAL A 143 -1.27 -11.64 0.56
C VAL A 143 -0.63 -11.54 -0.81
N LYS A 144 0.67 -11.32 -0.86
CA LYS A 144 1.46 -11.33 -2.10
C LYS A 144 1.92 -12.71 -2.49
N ARG A 145 2.37 -13.48 -1.49
CA ARG A 145 2.91 -14.84 -1.67
C ARG A 145 2.66 -15.66 -0.43
N ARG A 146 2.57 -16.97 -0.60
CA ARG A 146 2.54 -17.96 0.46
C ARG A 146 3.73 -18.90 0.30
N TYR A 147 4.36 -19.26 1.41
CA TYR A 147 5.47 -20.18 1.46
C TYR A 147 5.17 -21.27 2.49
N ASP A 148 5.30 -22.50 2.06
CA ASP A 148 5.31 -23.66 2.95
C ASP A 148 6.67 -23.76 3.62
N VAL A 149 6.69 -23.74 4.95
CA VAL A 149 7.93 -23.68 5.72
C VAL A 149 7.96 -24.70 6.84
N GLN A 150 9.17 -25.13 7.19
CA GLN A 150 9.44 -25.88 8.41
C GLN A 150 10.10 -24.93 9.42
N ARG A 151 9.52 -24.83 10.60
CA ARG A 151 10.05 -24.04 11.69
C ARG A 151 11.35 -24.64 12.23
N THR A 152 12.38 -23.81 12.39
CA THR A 152 13.70 -24.22 12.89
C THR A 152 13.98 -23.74 14.31
N VAL A 153 13.39 -22.61 14.69
CA VAL A 153 13.58 -21.94 15.99
C VAL A 153 12.26 -21.36 16.50
N ASN A 154 12.28 -20.75 17.68
CA ASN A 154 11.13 -19.97 18.16
C ASN A 154 10.79 -18.84 17.19
N TRP A 155 9.48 -18.59 17.03
CA TRP A 155 9.02 -17.57 16.10
C TRP A 155 9.52 -16.19 16.47
N PRO A 156 10.06 -15.44 15.51
CA PRO A 156 10.52 -14.08 15.76
C PRO A 156 9.33 -13.15 16.03
N GLU A 157 9.60 -12.08 16.74
CA GLU A 157 8.60 -11.02 16.99
C GLU A 157 8.06 -10.41 15.68
N GLY A 158 6.79 -10.01 15.69
CA GLY A 158 6.13 -9.34 14.57
C GLY A 158 5.52 -10.29 13.53
N LEU A 159 5.47 -11.59 13.82
CA LEU A 159 4.59 -12.53 13.12
C LEU A 159 3.22 -12.54 13.78
N LEU A 160 2.18 -12.49 12.97
CA LEU A 160 0.79 -12.57 13.44
C LEU A 160 0.12 -13.81 12.88
N VAL A 161 -0.75 -14.43 13.69
CA VAL A 161 -1.59 -15.54 13.25
C VAL A 161 -2.51 -15.04 12.13
N ALA A 162 -2.59 -15.78 11.03
CA ALA A 162 -3.32 -15.39 9.80
C ALA A 162 -4.08 -16.57 9.20
N GLY A 163 -4.73 -16.34 8.09
CA GLY A 163 -5.39 -17.38 7.31
C GLY A 163 -6.40 -18.20 8.10
N GLU A 164 -6.50 -19.49 7.79
CA GLU A 164 -7.42 -20.41 8.48
C GLU A 164 -7.13 -20.52 9.97
N SER A 165 -5.85 -20.40 10.39
CA SER A 165 -5.49 -20.43 11.83
C SER A 165 -6.08 -19.27 12.61
N ALA A 166 -6.16 -18.06 12.00
CA ALA A 166 -6.80 -16.92 12.61
C ALA A 166 -8.33 -17.05 12.65
N LEU A 167 -8.92 -17.63 11.60
CA LEU A 167 -10.36 -17.96 11.58
C LEU A 167 -10.72 -18.99 12.63
N ALA A 168 -9.95 -20.09 12.73
CA ALA A 168 -10.18 -21.14 13.72
C ALA A 168 -10.08 -20.61 15.16
N ALA A 169 -9.21 -19.65 15.42
CA ALA A 169 -9.06 -19.04 16.74
C ALA A 169 -10.27 -18.19 17.19
N THR A 170 -11.11 -17.73 16.24
CA THR A 170 -12.23 -16.81 16.50
C THR A 170 -13.59 -17.38 16.11
N THR A 171 -13.64 -18.52 15.44
CA THR A 171 -14.87 -19.15 14.94
C THR A 171 -14.91 -20.65 15.31
N ALA A 172 -15.97 -21.34 14.89
CA ALA A 172 -16.08 -22.79 15.05
C ALA A 172 -15.35 -23.61 13.95
N LEU A 173 -14.53 -22.96 13.13
CA LEU A 173 -13.73 -23.66 12.13
C LEU A 173 -12.70 -24.55 12.82
N ALA A 174 -12.50 -25.78 12.31
CA ALA A 174 -11.48 -26.68 12.82
C ALA A 174 -10.07 -26.10 12.57
N GLU A 175 -9.16 -26.35 13.52
CA GLU A 175 -7.76 -25.96 13.34
C GLU A 175 -7.17 -26.60 12.06
N PRO A 176 -6.49 -25.83 11.21
CA PRO A 176 -5.84 -26.39 10.02
C PRO A 176 -4.65 -27.26 10.39
N GLY A 177 -4.29 -28.18 9.51
CA GLY A 177 -3.13 -29.05 9.69
C GLY A 177 -1.78 -28.33 9.70
N LYS A 178 -1.74 -27.08 9.22
CA LYS A 178 -0.57 -26.19 9.23
C LYS A 178 -0.95 -24.84 9.80
N PHE A 179 -0.08 -24.29 10.62
CA PHE A 179 -0.30 -22.97 11.18
C PHE A 179 0.04 -21.88 10.16
N SER A 180 -0.83 -20.88 10.02
CA SER A 180 -0.65 -19.77 9.09
C SER A 180 -0.23 -18.49 9.80
N TRP A 181 0.79 -17.82 9.25
CA TRP A 181 1.38 -16.61 9.82
C TRP A 181 1.49 -15.52 8.77
N ALA A 182 1.18 -14.29 9.14
CA ALA A 182 1.38 -13.11 8.30
C ALA A 182 2.65 -12.36 8.70
N VAL A 183 3.36 -11.88 7.67
CA VAL A 183 4.55 -11.04 7.84
C VAL A 183 4.62 -9.98 6.74
N PHE A 184 5.09 -8.79 7.08
CA PHE A 184 5.33 -7.75 6.08
C PHE A 184 6.49 -8.12 5.13
N ALA A 185 6.34 -7.83 3.85
CA ALA A 185 7.29 -8.22 2.80
C ALA A 185 8.74 -7.74 3.04
N GLU A 186 8.93 -6.57 3.67
CA GLU A 186 10.27 -6.08 3.99
C GLU A 186 10.88 -6.86 5.16
N ARG A 187 10.08 -7.14 6.20
CA ARG A 187 10.50 -7.94 7.34
C ARG A 187 10.79 -9.39 6.96
N TYR A 188 10.01 -9.99 6.07
CA TYR A 188 10.25 -11.33 5.55
C TYR A 188 11.68 -11.50 5.01
N LYS A 189 12.19 -10.52 4.27
CA LYS A 189 13.55 -10.55 3.73
C LYS A 189 14.63 -10.58 4.81
N ILE A 190 14.37 -9.94 5.95
CA ILE A 190 15.28 -9.92 7.09
C ILE A 190 15.25 -11.30 7.77
N LEU A 191 14.06 -11.80 8.08
CA LEU A 191 13.86 -13.06 8.77
C LEU A 191 14.35 -14.28 7.97
N LEU A 192 14.32 -14.19 6.65
CA LEU A 192 14.88 -15.23 5.78
C LEU A 192 16.41 -15.34 5.94
N LYS A 193 17.11 -14.23 6.20
CA LYS A 193 18.56 -14.23 6.46
C LYS A 193 18.92 -14.80 7.83
N ASP A 194 18.01 -14.68 8.78
CA ASP A 194 18.22 -15.12 10.17
C ASP A 194 17.91 -16.62 10.35
N GLU A 195 17.64 -17.34 9.25
CA GLU A 195 17.37 -18.79 9.20
C GLU A 195 16.29 -19.27 10.20
N CYS A 196 15.32 -18.40 10.53
CA CYS A 196 14.24 -18.71 11.47
C CYS A 196 13.33 -19.85 10.98
N TRP A 197 13.31 -20.06 9.66
CA TRP A 197 12.58 -21.16 8.99
C TRP A 197 13.30 -21.58 7.72
N ARG A 198 12.91 -22.77 7.24
CA ARG A 198 13.36 -23.30 5.95
C ARG A 198 12.15 -23.45 5.03
N GLU A 199 12.23 -22.89 3.83
CA GLU A 199 11.24 -23.10 2.79
C GLU A 199 11.26 -24.57 2.35
N MET A 200 10.07 -25.17 2.21
CA MET A 200 9.92 -26.55 1.82
C MET A 200 9.48 -26.63 0.35
N ALA A 201 10.12 -27.51 -0.40
CA ALA A 201 9.74 -27.76 -1.80
C ALA A 201 8.41 -28.53 -1.92
N TYR A 202 8.11 -29.35 -0.90
CA TYR A 202 6.90 -30.17 -0.84
C TYR A 202 6.06 -29.75 0.36
N ALA A 203 4.81 -29.43 0.09
CA ALA A 203 3.87 -28.95 1.10
C ALA A 203 3.67 -29.94 2.26
N GLU A 204 3.72 -31.25 1.98
CA GLU A 204 3.52 -32.29 3.00
C GLU A 204 4.59 -32.28 4.10
N GLN A 205 5.74 -31.69 3.84
CA GLN A 205 6.85 -31.61 4.80
C GLN A 205 6.82 -30.33 5.63
N ALA A 206 5.96 -29.37 5.25
CA ALA A 206 5.84 -28.09 5.95
C ALA A 206 4.98 -28.24 7.22
N THR A 207 5.41 -27.58 8.27
CA THR A 207 4.66 -27.45 9.52
C THR A 207 3.80 -26.21 9.55
N ASP A 208 4.20 -25.18 8.81
CA ASP A 208 3.61 -23.86 8.85
C ASP A 208 3.53 -23.24 7.44
N VAL A 209 2.68 -22.24 7.29
CA VAL A 209 2.55 -21.41 6.09
C VAL A 209 2.87 -19.96 6.44
N ILE A 210 3.75 -19.32 5.69
CA ILE A 210 4.04 -17.89 5.82
C ILE A 210 3.35 -17.12 4.70
N GLU A 211 2.45 -16.23 5.07
CA GLU A 211 1.84 -15.25 4.17
C GLU A 211 2.66 -13.96 4.16
N VAL A 212 3.27 -13.65 3.03
CA VAL A 212 3.98 -12.39 2.83
C VAL A 212 3.01 -11.31 2.38
N TRP A 213 2.78 -10.32 3.22
CA TRP A 213 1.79 -9.28 3.01
C TRP A 213 2.36 -8.02 2.34
N SER A 214 1.48 -7.28 1.66
CA SER A 214 1.80 -6.07 0.91
C SER A 214 1.94 -4.82 1.79
N TYR A 215 1.39 -4.83 3.00
CA TYR A 215 1.55 -3.84 4.06
C TYR A 215 1.80 -4.56 5.40
N ASP A 216 2.31 -3.82 6.36
CA ASP A 216 2.64 -4.37 7.67
C ASP A 216 1.37 -4.74 8.45
N PRO A 217 1.10 -6.03 8.71
CA PRO A 217 -0.08 -6.46 9.45
C PRO A 217 -0.09 -5.97 10.90
N VAL A 218 1.06 -5.65 11.48
CA VAL A 218 1.17 -5.13 12.85
C VAL A 218 0.51 -3.77 13.00
N LEU A 219 0.44 -2.96 11.94
CA LEU A 219 -0.20 -1.64 11.97
C LEU A 219 -1.69 -1.69 12.35
N LEU A 220 -2.37 -2.78 12.01
CA LEU A 220 -3.81 -2.94 12.16
C LEU A 220 -4.18 -3.87 13.32
N SER A 221 -3.24 -4.69 13.76
CA SER A 221 -3.46 -5.68 14.80
C SER A 221 -3.51 -5.05 16.19
N SER A 222 -4.39 -5.57 17.03
CA SER A 222 -4.44 -5.26 18.47
C SER A 222 -3.99 -6.44 19.36
N GLY A 223 -3.50 -7.54 18.76
CA GLY A 223 -3.15 -8.76 19.48
C GLY A 223 -2.17 -9.66 18.73
N ARG A 224 -2.34 -10.97 18.87
CA ARG A 224 -1.49 -11.97 18.23
C ARG A 224 -1.95 -12.38 16.84
N SER A 225 -3.16 -12.01 16.45
CA SER A 225 -3.73 -12.31 15.12
C SER A 225 -3.78 -11.05 14.28
N VAL A 226 -3.85 -11.22 12.98
CA VAL A 226 -4.13 -10.13 12.04
C VAL A 226 -5.51 -9.52 12.33
N ASP A 227 -5.72 -8.29 11.91
CA ASP A 227 -7.01 -7.62 12.04
C ASP A 227 -8.11 -8.33 11.21
N PRO A 228 -9.36 -8.27 11.66
CA PRO A 228 -10.45 -9.00 11.02
C PRO A 228 -10.75 -8.55 9.60
N LEU A 229 -10.58 -7.26 9.25
CA LEU A 229 -10.85 -6.77 7.90
C LEU A 229 -9.83 -7.29 6.90
N SER A 230 -8.54 -7.26 7.26
CA SER A 230 -7.48 -7.85 6.43
C SER A 230 -7.59 -9.36 6.36
N LEU A 231 -8.03 -10.02 7.44
CA LEU A 231 -8.28 -11.46 7.46
C LEU A 231 -9.34 -11.85 6.43
N MET A 232 -10.51 -11.18 6.44
CA MET A 232 -11.57 -11.41 5.45
C MET A 232 -11.09 -11.18 4.01
N LEU A 233 -10.24 -10.17 3.78
CA LEU A 233 -9.67 -9.92 2.45
C LEU A 233 -8.67 -10.99 2.03
N SER A 234 -7.87 -11.51 2.97
CA SER A 234 -6.86 -12.54 2.69
C SER A 234 -7.49 -13.89 2.37
N MET A 235 -8.68 -14.17 2.92
CA MET A 235 -9.38 -15.44 2.79
C MET A 235 -10.52 -15.43 1.76
N ARG A 236 -10.68 -14.33 1.01
CA ARG A 236 -11.79 -14.17 0.04
C ARG A 236 -11.84 -15.30 -0.99
N ARG A 237 -10.69 -15.69 -1.52
CA ARG A 237 -10.59 -16.74 -2.53
C ARG A 237 -10.91 -18.13 -1.96
N GLU A 238 -10.48 -18.39 -0.76
CA GLU A 238 -10.75 -19.64 -0.03
C GLU A 238 -12.25 -19.76 0.29
N ALA A 239 -12.88 -18.66 0.69
CA ALA A 239 -14.32 -18.60 0.93
C ALA A 239 -15.17 -18.91 -0.32
N GLU A 240 -14.72 -18.47 -1.51
CA GLU A 240 -15.39 -18.81 -2.77
C GLU A 240 -15.36 -20.31 -3.08
N MET A 241 -14.42 -21.06 -2.50
CA MET A 241 -14.22 -22.49 -2.76
C MET A 241 -14.69 -23.41 -1.62
N ASP A 242 -14.75 -22.91 -0.38
CA ASP A 242 -15.14 -23.69 0.80
C ASP A 242 -16.24 -22.97 1.62
N PRO A 243 -17.48 -23.50 1.61
CA PRO A 243 -18.59 -22.92 2.37
C PRO A 243 -18.33 -22.80 3.89
N ARG A 244 -17.45 -23.60 4.46
CA ARG A 244 -17.10 -23.52 5.89
C ARG A 244 -16.28 -22.27 6.17
N VAL A 245 -15.34 -21.93 5.26
CA VAL A 245 -14.56 -20.71 5.31
C VAL A 245 -15.45 -19.49 5.10
N GLU A 246 -16.39 -19.57 4.14
CA GLU A 246 -17.38 -18.53 3.90
C GLU A 246 -18.18 -18.22 5.17
N ALA A 247 -18.78 -19.25 5.80
CA ALA A 247 -19.54 -19.10 7.04
C ALA A 247 -18.69 -18.55 8.21
N ALA A 248 -17.41 -18.94 8.29
CA ALA A 248 -16.50 -18.40 9.28
C ALA A 248 -16.20 -16.91 9.07
N ILE A 249 -16.05 -16.48 7.81
CA ILE A 249 -15.85 -15.05 7.46
C ILE A 249 -17.12 -14.25 7.76
N GLU A 250 -18.30 -14.76 7.44
CA GLU A 250 -19.57 -14.11 7.79
C GLU A 250 -19.69 -13.92 9.30
N HIS A 251 -19.34 -14.93 10.08
CA HIS A 251 -19.32 -14.83 11.54
C HIS A 251 -18.36 -13.75 12.02
N VAL A 252 -17.15 -13.68 11.48
CA VAL A 252 -16.17 -12.60 11.80
C VAL A 252 -16.74 -11.22 11.46
N GLU A 253 -17.45 -11.07 10.33
CA GLU A 253 -18.07 -9.80 9.90
C GLU A 253 -19.22 -9.39 10.84
N GLU A 254 -20.01 -10.35 11.33
CA GLU A 254 -21.11 -10.12 12.29
C GLU A 254 -20.61 -9.70 13.67
N GLU A 255 -19.53 -10.32 14.16
CA GLU A 255 -18.90 -10.00 15.46
C GLU A 255 -18.14 -8.66 15.46
N LEU A 256 -17.91 -8.08 14.30
CA LEU A 256 -17.29 -6.76 14.18
C LEU A 256 -18.17 -5.69 14.83
N LYS A 257 -17.66 -5.11 15.90
CA LYS A 257 -18.28 -3.93 16.52
C LYS A 257 -17.89 -2.70 15.71
N TRP A 258 -18.67 -2.42 14.69
CA TRP A 258 -18.51 -1.27 13.80
C TRP A 258 -18.59 0.08 14.53
#